data_db4de705cf5c97381773a3d80fa75a43
#
_entry.id   db4de705cf5c97381773a3d80fa75a43
#
_cell.length_a   1.000
_cell.length_b   1.000
_cell.length_c   1.000
_cell.angle_alpha   90.00
_cell.angle_beta   90.00
_cell.angle_gamma   90.00
#
_symmetry.space_group_name_H-M   'P 1'
#
loop_
_entity.id
_entity.type
_entity.pdbx_description
1 polymer ?
#
loop_
_entity_poly.entity_id
_entity_poly.type
_entity_poly.pdbx_seq_one_letter_code
_entity_poly.pdbx_strand_id
1 'polypeptide(L)'
;MKIMNKKKLLFIIPLCFLVLFNGKKYDEAVKERLFLPIKLCLEGEDCGTVSQASQMSANVSQSEVKKVELSEGSEHVVKMLNVGEGGQMIFEPAVIKVSKGDTIHFKATDMSHNSVSVDGMVPSGASSWAGQLNQDISVTFDTEGVYVYQCDPHVMMAMIGVIQVGDPINMEEIKKASQDYRSKFVMNAERIDNYLNQL
;
A
#
# COMPACT_ATOMS: atom_id res chain seq x y z
N MET A 1 60.20 -26.97 -12.08
CA MET A 1 59.97 -28.30 -12.71
C MET A 1 58.48 -28.64 -12.62
N LYS A 2 57.90 -28.93 -13.80
CA LYS A 2 56.55 -29.43 -14.08
C LYS A 2 55.41 -28.42 -13.79
N ILE A 3 54.90 -27.74 -14.76
CA ILE A 3 54.15 -28.01 -16.03
C ILE A 3 52.83 -28.71 -15.84
N MET A 4 51.84 -28.05 -16.43
CA MET A 4 50.59 -28.58 -17.01
C MET A 4 49.40 -28.72 -16.06
N ASN A 5 48.26 -28.45 -16.49
CA ASN A 5 47.61 -28.08 -17.77
C ASN A 5 46.09 -28.22 -17.58
N LYS A 6 45.39 -27.59 -18.43
CA LYS A 6 44.04 -27.87 -18.91
C LYS A 6 42.84 -27.25 -18.23
N LYS A 7 42.43 -26.23 -18.95
CA LYS A 7 41.05 -25.80 -19.16
C LYS A 7 40.05 -26.93 -19.10
N LYS A 8 39.03 -26.83 -18.23
CA LYS A 8 37.74 -27.41 -18.48
C LYS A 8 36.70 -26.31 -18.34
N LEU A 9 36.26 -25.88 -19.52
CA LEU A 9 35.08 -25.09 -19.74
C LEU A 9 33.87 -25.95 -19.37
N LEU A 10 33.30 -25.77 -18.19
CA LEU A 10 32.07 -26.47 -17.81
C LEU A 10 30.90 -25.57 -18.21
N PHE A 11 30.19 -25.97 -19.25
CA PHE A 11 28.90 -25.46 -19.62
C PHE A 11 27.92 -25.72 -18.47
N ILE A 12 27.50 -24.66 -17.79
CA ILE A 12 26.40 -24.73 -16.85
C ILE A 12 25.13 -24.61 -17.68
N ILE A 13 24.49 -25.74 -17.92
CA ILE A 13 23.13 -25.82 -18.44
C ILE A 13 22.22 -25.40 -17.30
N PRO A 14 21.35 -24.38 -17.46
CA PRO A 14 20.36 -24.09 -16.43
C PRO A 14 19.38 -25.25 -16.35
N LEU A 15 19.35 -25.87 -15.18
CA LEU A 15 18.42 -26.93 -14.81
C LEU A 15 17.00 -26.33 -14.81
N CYS A 16 16.29 -26.54 -15.92
CA CYS A 16 14.86 -26.27 -15.98
C CYS A 16 14.16 -27.17 -14.96
N PHE A 17 13.51 -26.54 -14.01
CA PHE A 17 12.64 -27.18 -13.04
C PHE A 17 11.58 -28.01 -13.75
N LEU A 18 11.75 -29.33 -13.67
CA LEU A 18 10.71 -30.28 -14.02
C LEU A 18 9.71 -30.34 -12.87
N VAL A 19 8.72 -29.46 -12.90
CA VAL A 19 7.54 -29.58 -12.04
C VAL A 19 6.64 -30.65 -12.67
N LEU A 20 6.64 -31.82 -12.11
CA LEU A 20 5.69 -32.88 -12.42
C LEU A 20 4.29 -32.44 -11.98
N PHE A 21 3.54 -31.83 -12.86
CA PHE A 21 2.10 -31.66 -12.69
C PHE A 21 1.35 -32.89 -13.17
N ASN A 22 0.62 -33.47 -12.25
CA ASN A 22 -0.30 -34.58 -12.40
C ASN A 22 -1.27 -34.37 -13.57
N GLY A 23 -1.19 -35.24 -14.53
CA GLY A 23 -2.08 -35.63 -15.61
C GLY A 23 -3.44 -34.96 -15.83
N LYS A 24 -3.50 -33.66 -16.13
CA LYS A 24 -4.63 -33.05 -16.80
C LYS A 24 -4.22 -32.59 -18.19
N LYS A 25 -4.83 -33.20 -19.22
CA LYS A 25 -4.69 -32.78 -20.62
C LYS A 25 -5.02 -31.29 -20.71
N TYR A 26 -4.02 -30.49 -21.06
CA TYR A 26 -4.26 -29.10 -21.47
C TYR A 26 -4.87 -29.12 -22.89
N ASP A 27 -5.98 -28.40 -23.02
CA ASP A 27 -6.72 -28.24 -24.26
C ASP A 27 -5.83 -27.54 -25.30
N GLU A 28 -5.77 -28.10 -26.52
CA GLU A 28 -4.95 -27.57 -27.63
C GLU A 28 -5.36 -26.14 -28.07
N ALA A 29 -6.52 -25.66 -27.67
CA ALA A 29 -7.01 -24.33 -27.96
C ALA A 29 -6.20 -23.19 -27.30
N VAL A 30 -5.34 -23.50 -26.31
CA VAL A 30 -4.51 -22.49 -25.64
C VAL A 30 -3.17 -22.28 -26.34
N LYS A 31 -2.73 -23.22 -27.18
CA LYS A 31 -1.45 -23.12 -27.90
C LYS A 31 -1.47 -22.10 -29.06
N GLU A 32 -2.62 -21.82 -29.63
CA GLU A 32 -2.70 -20.90 -30.79
C GLU A 32 -2.71 -19.40 -30.39
N ARG A 33 -2.88 -19.08 -29.11
CA ARG A 33 -2.92 -17.66 -28.68
C ARG A 33 -1.57 -17.11 -28.18
N LEU A 34 -0.54 -17.94 -28.03
CA LEU A 34 0.76 -17.52 -27.49
C LEU A 34 1.86 -17.34 -28.54
N PHE A 35 1.60 -17.69 -29.79
CA PHE A 35 2.56 -17.47 -30.88
C PHE A 35 1.89 -16.75 -32.04
N LEU A 36 1.89 -15.42 -31.98
CA LEU A 36 1.76 -14.61 -33.19
C LEU A 36 3.06 -14.75 -34.00
N PRO A 37 3.01 -15.26 -35.23
CA PRO A 37 4.21 -15.29 -36.06
C PRO A 37 4.62 -13.86 -36.37
N ILE A 38 5.81 -13.48 -35.89
CA ILE A 38 6.51 -12.29 -36.41
C ILE A 38 6.85 -12.61 -37.84
N LYS A 39 6.11 -12.04 -38.79
CA LYS A 39 6.39 -12.14 -40.19
C LYS A 39 7.59 -11.22 -40.49
N LEU A 40 8.77 -11.82 -40.57
CA LEU A 40 9.98 -11.16 -41.04
C LEU A 40 9.81 -10.91 -42.55
N CYS A 41 9.58 -9.67 -42.92
CA CYS A 41 9.61 -9.28 -44.33
C CYS A 41 11.07 -9.35 -44.82
N LEU A 42 11.39 -10.38 -45.57
CA LEU A 42 12.62 -10.42 -46.40
C LEU A 42 12.30 -9.78 -47.77
N GLU A 43 13.10 -8.79 -48.05
CA GLU A 43 13.30 -8.01 -49.30
C GLU A 43 12.43 -8.38 -50.53
N GLY A 44 11.59 -7.42 -50.96
CA GLY A 44 11.18 -7.31 -52.37
C GLY A 44 9.71 -7.28 -52.70
N GLU A 45 8.77 -7.08 -51.75
CA GLU A 45 7.37 -6.86 -52.14
C GLU A 45 6.77 -5.63 -51.41
N ASP A 46 6.07 -4.84 -52.21
CA ASP A 46 5.41 -3.58 -51.88
C ASP A 46 4.53 -3.70 -50.66
N CYS A 47 5.06 -3.28 -49.50
CA CYS A 47 4.27 -3.16 -48.27
C CYS A 47 3.36 -1.94 -48.41
N GLY A 48 2.14 -2.17 -48.85
CA GLY A 48 1.09 -1.17 -48.83
C GLY A 48 1.02 -0.45 -47.48
N THR A 49 1.07 0.86 -47.55
CA THR A 49 0.94 1.80 -46.45
C THR A 49 -0.27 1.46 -45.58
N VAL A 50 -0.05 0.81 -44.46
CA VAL A 50 -1.05 0.73 -43.37
C VAL A 50 -0.97 2.05 -42.61
N SER A 51 -1.56 3.06 -43.22
CA SER A 51 -1.96 4.28 -42.55
C SER A 51 -3.10 3.95 -41.62
N GLN A 52 -2.93 4.29 -40.34
CA GLN A 52 -3.84 4.14 -39.20
C GLN A 52 -3.64 2.86 -38.37
N ALA A 53 -2.48 2.74 -37.74
CA ALA A 53 -2.46 2.21 -36.38
C ALA A 53 -3.07 3.29 -35.48
N SER A 54 -4.35 3.17 -35.20
CA SER A 54 -5.03 3.92 -34.14
C SER A 54 -4.21 3.75 -32.87
N GLN A 55 -3.59 4.84 -32.42
CA GLN A 55 -3.05 4.95 -31.08
C GLN A 55 -4.23 4.79 -30.13
N MET A 56 -4.52 3.58 -29.72
CA MET A 56 -5.22 3.35 -28.48
C MET A 56 -4.23 3.72 -27.37
N SER A 57 -4.10 5.01 -27.12
CA SER A 57 -3.63 5.52 -25.86
C SER A 57 -4.56 4.91 -24.82
N ALA A 58 -4.04 3.91 -24.10
CA ALA A 58 -4.63 3.48 -22.87
C ALA A 58 -4.61 4.70 -21.94
N ASN A 59 -5.69 5.45 -21.95
CA ASN A 59 -5.97 6.47 -20.97
C ASN A 59 -6.25 5.71 -19.67
N VAL A 60 -5.20 5.24 -19.02
CA VAL A 60 -5.25 4.91 -17.60
C VAL A 60 -5.47 6.24 -16.92
N SER A 61 -6.73 6.54 -16.66
CA SER A 61 -7.11 7.61 -15.75
C SER A 61 -6.43 7.29 -14.43
N GLN A 62 -5.26 7.87 -14.22
CA GLN A 62 -4.68 8.00 -12.89
C GLN A 62 -5.66 8.91 -12.15
N SER A 63 -6.54 8.31 -11.35
CA SER A 63 -7.32 9.07 -10.38
C SER A 63 -6.28 9.75 -9.48
N GLU A 64 -6.13 11.06 -9.64
CA GLU A 64 -5.28 11.84 -8.75
C GLU A 64 -5.76 11.60 -7.33
N VAL A 65 -4.86 11.07 -6.48
CA VAL A 65 -5.15 10.88 -5.07
C VAL A 65 -5.33 12.27 -4.47
N LYS A 66 -6.53 12.57 -4.00
CA LYS A 66 -6.82 13.83 -3.36
C LYS A 66 -5.98 13.95 -2.08
N LYS A 67 -5.09 14.92 -2.04
CA LYS A 67 -4.30 15.23 -0.85
C LYS A 67 -5.19 15.86 0.23
N VAL A 68 -4.89 15.51 1.48
CA VAL A 68 -5.55 16.13 2.64
C VAL A 68 -4.87 17.45 2.95
N GLU A 69 -5.68 18.49 3.12
CA GLU A 69 -5.22 19.81 3.53
C GLU A 69 -4.99 19.89 5.04
N LEU A 70 -4.20 20.87 5.48
CA LEU A 70 -4.01 21.16 6.90
C LEU A 70 -5.35 21.55 7.53
N SER A 71 -5.69 20.92 8.65
CA SER A 71 -6.92 21.23 9.39
C SER A 71 -6.80 22.56 10.11
N GLU A 72 -7.88 23.33 10.14
CA GLU A 72 -7.92 24.61 10.83
C GLU A 72 -8.16 24.46 12.33
N GLY A 73 -7.59 25.34 13.12
CA GLY A 73 -7.74 25.36 14.59
C GLY A 73 -6.75 24.43 15.29
N SER A 74 -6.87 24.31 16.61
CA SER A 74 -5.98 23.52 17.46
C SER A 74 -6.66 22.31 18.12
N GLU A 75 -7.97 22.18 17.96
CA GLU A 75 -8.78 21.10 18.53
C GLU A 75 -9.52 20.39 17.39
N HIS A 76 -9.28 19.10 17.24
CA HIS A 76 -9.81 18.29 16.16
C HIS A 76 -10.58 17.09 16.70
N VAL A 77 -11.53 16.58 15.92
CA VAL A 77 -12.34 15.43 16.31
C VAL A 77 -12.16 14.31 15.27
N VAL A 78 -11.88 13.10 15.77
CA VAL A 78 -11.88 11.88 14.99
C VAL A 78 -12.90 10.92 15.61
N LYS A 79 -13.92 10.55 14.84
CA LYS A 79 -14.96 9.61 15.28
C LYS A 79 -14.54 8.16 15.05
N MET A 80 -14.90 7.29 15.93
CA MET A 80 -14.76 5.83 15.81
C MET A 80 -16.12 5.26 15.40
N LEU A 81 -16.21 4.67 14.19
CA LEU A 81 -17.47 4.34 13.55
C LEU A 81 -17.49 2.89 13.03
N ASN A 82 -18.66 2.24 13.19
CA ASN A 82 -18.96 0.97 12.53
C ASN A 82 -19.09 1.18 11.02
N VAL A 83 -19.70 2.29 10.59
CA VAL A 83 -19.89 2.66 9.17
C VAL A 83 -19.76 4.17 9.02
N GLY A 84 -19.01 4.62 8.03
CA GLY A 84 -18.85 6.02 7.64
C GLY A 84 -18.55 6.16 6.15
N GLU A 85 -18.13 7.34 5.70
CA GLU A 85 -17.87 7.62 4.28
C GLU A 85 -16.80 6.69 3.68
N GLY A 86 -15.77 6.30 4.45
CA GLY A 86 -14.70 5.40 4.02
C GLY A 86 -15.05 3.91 4.08
N GLY A 87 -16.26 3.53 4.45
CA GLY A 87 -16.72 2.15 4.55
C GLY A 87 -17.01 1.68 5.97
N GLN A 88 -16.74 0.41 6.24
CA GLN A 88 -16.98 -0.21 7.55
C GLN A 88 -15.73 -0.16 8.43
N MET A 89 -15.93 -0.13 9.74
CA MET A 89 -14.88 -0.11 10.77
C MET A 89 -13.82 0.94 10.44
N ILE A 90 -14.14 2.20 10.67
CA ILE A 90 -13.29 3.32 10.29
C ILE A 90 -13.17 4.37 11.40
N PHE A 91 -12.09 5.13 11.32
CA PHE A 91 -11.97 6.44 11.93
C PHE A 91 -12.43 7.50 10.91
N GLU A 92 -13.09 8.55 11.36
CA GLU A 92 -13.57 9.62 10.47
C GLU A 92 -13.29 11.01 11.08
N PRO A 93 -12.41 11.81 10.43
CA PRO A 93 -11.62 11.46 9.25
C PRO A 93 -10.56 10.40 9.58
N ALA A 94 -10.23 9.55 8.57
CA ALA A 94 -9.19 8.53 8.72
C ALA A 94 -7.78 9.09 8.49
N VAL A 95 -7.66 10.15 7.72
CA VAL A 95 -6.42 10.89 7.46
C VAL A 95 -6.64 12.34 7.85
N ILE A 96 -5.76 12.89 8.69
CA ILE A 96 -5.83 14.28 9.13
C ILE A 96 -4.42 14.87 9.19
N LYS A 97 -4.30 16.15 8.80
CA LYS A 97 -3.08 16.95 8.98
C LYS A 97 -3.36 18.02 10.01
N VAL A 98 -2.49 18.12 11.00
CA VAL A 98 -2.61 19.04 12.12
C VAL A 98 -1.29 19.75 12.38
N SER A 99 -1.32 20.84 13.13
CA SER A 99 -0.13 21.55 13.56
C SER A 99 0.46 20.93 14.83
N LYS A 100 1.75 21.16 15.04
CA LYS A 100 2.39 20.78 16.31
C LYS A 100 1.75 21.55 17.48
N GLY A 101 1.41 20.81 18.53
CA GLY A 101 0.71 21.32 19.71
C GLY A 101 -0.81 21.17 19.66
N ASP A 102 -1.36 20.75 18.50
CA ASP A 102 -2.79 20.49 18.36
C ASP A 102 -3.22 19.25 19.14
N THR A 103 -4.50 19.22 19.52
CA THR A 103 -5.12 18.10 20.24
C THR A 103 -6.16 17.42 19.35
N ILE A 104 -6.11 16.09 19.28
CA ILE A 104 -7.14 15.29 18.62
C ILE A 104 -7.97 14.56 19.70
N HIS A 105 -9.29 14.74 19.61
CA HIS A 105 -10.28 14.03 20.41
C HIS A 105 -10.82 12.84 19.63
N PHE A 106 -10.41 11.65 20.00
CA PHE A 106 -10.97 10.43 19.46
C PHE A 106 -12.27 10.10 20.20
N LYS A 107 -13.38 10.13 19.48
CA LYS A 107 -14.72 9.92 20.03
C LYS A 107 -15.22 8.50 19.78
N ALA A 108 -15.53 7.78 20.84
CA ALA A 108 -16.19 6.47 20.78
C ALA A 108 -17.67 6.64 20.40
N THR A 109 -17.91 7.04 19.14
CA THR A 109 -19.26 7.33 18.61
C THR A 109 -20.08 6.04 18.54
N ASP A 110 -19.49 4.97 18.02
CA ASP A 110 -20.07 3.64 18.04
C ASP A 110 -19.36 2.76 19.08
N MET A 111 -20.00 1.66 19.45
CA MET A 111 -19.48 0.72 20.45
C MET A 111 -18.39 -0.19 19.89
N SER A 112 -17.58 -0.75 20.76
CA SER A 112 -16.52 -1.72 20.48
C SER A 112 -15.28 -1.15 19.79
N HIS A 113 -15.02 0.14 19.97
CA HIS A 113 -13.84 0.82 19.44
C HIS A 113 -12.94 1.39 20.53
N ASN A 114 -11.67 1.52 20.16
CA ASN A 114 -10.67 2.31 20.87
C ASN A 114 -9.72 2.98 19.86
N SER A 115 -8.85 3.86 20.33
CA SER A 115 -7.76 4.45 19.55
C SER A 115 -6.44 4.15 20.25
N VAL A 116 -5.51 3.49 19.53
CA VAL A 116 -4.20 3.10 20.05
C VAL A 116 -3.14 3.41 19.00
N SER A 117 -2.04 4.06 19.38
CA SER A 117 -0.90 4.25 18.50
C SER A 117 -0.25 2.92 18.14
N VAL A 118 0.16 2.74 16.90
CA VAL A 118 0.85 1.52 16.46
C VAL A 118 2.32 1.61 16.86
N ASP A 119 2.79 0.59 17.57
CA ASP A 119 4.19 0.51 17.99
C ASP A 119 5.15 0.55 16.80
N GLY A 120 6.20 1.36 16.89
CA GLY A 120 7.16 1.59 15.81
C GLY A 120 6.62 2.40 14.62
N MET A 121 5.38 2.91 14.68
CA MET A 121 4.77 3.72 13.63
C MET A 121 4.35 5.11 14.12
N VAL A 122 5.16 5.68 14.98
CA VAL A 122 5.09 7.07 15.45
C VAL A 122 6.47 7.71 15.34
N PRO A 123 6.60 9.03 15.29
CA PRO A 123 7.90 9.71 15.24
C PRO A 123 8.78 9.35 16.44
N SER A 124 10.09 9.33 16.25
CA SER A 124 11.05 9.12 17.34
C SER A 124 10.88 10.21 18.41
N GLY A 125 10.78 9.81 19.67
CA GLY A 125 10.58 10.70 20.80
C GLY A 125 9.12 11.16 21.01
N ALA A 126 8.19 10.77 20.16
CA ALA A 126 6.79 11.02 20.38
C ALA A 126 6.20 10.10 21.45
N SER A 127 5.20 10.59 22.18
CA SER A 127 4.44 9.79 23.14
C SER A 127 3.48 8.85 22.42
N SER A 128 3.40 7.59 22.88
CA SER A 128 2.37 6.64 22.47
C SER A 128 1.10 6.84 23.31
N TRP A 129 -0.06 6.38 22.78
CA TRP A 129 -1.31 6.36 23.53
C TRP A 129 -2.04 5.03 23.38
N ALA A 130 -2.87 4.72 24.37
CA ALA A 130 -3.72 3.53 24.37
C ALA A 130 -5.07 3.87 25.02
N GLY A 131 -6.07 4.17 24.21
CA GLY A 131 -7.42 4.43 24.65
C GLY A 131 -8.12 3.15 25.12
N GLN A 132 -8.98 3.30 26.13
CA GLN A 132 -9.82 2.22 26.61
C GLN A 132 -10.97 1.95 25.64
N LEU A 133 -11.46 0.71 25.60
CA LEU A 133 -12.59 0.33 24.78
C LEU A 133 -13.84 1.14 25.16
N ASN A 134 -14.54 1.68 24.17
CA ASN A 134 -15.76 2.49 24.33
C ASN A 134 -15.56 3.80 25.11
N GLN A 135 -14.36 4.30 25.16
CA GLN A 135 -14.07 5.57 25.84
C GLN A 135 -13.41 6.56 24.87
N ASP A 136 -13.78 7.82 25.05
CA ASP A 136 -13.11 8.93 24.40
C ASP A 136 -11.68 9.06 24.94
N ILE A 137 -10.76 9.46 24.06
CA ILE A 137 -9.40 9.82 24.45
C ILE A 137 -8.98 11.08 23.71
N SER A 138 -8.25 11.96 24.39
CA SER A 138 -7.66 13.16 23.79
C SER A 138 -6.14 13.05 23.82
N VAL A 139 -5.51 13.37 22.72
CA VAL A 139 -4.05 13.28 22.54
C VAL A 139 -3.55 14.59 21.96
N THR A 140 -2.59 15.22 22.63
CA THR A 140 -1.87 16.41 22.13
C THR A 140 -0.58 15.98 21.43
N PHE A 141 -0.31 16.53 20.27
CA PHE A 141 0.79 16.13 19.38
C PHE A 141 1.93 17.14 19.40
N ASP A 142 2.95 16.92 20.23
CA ASP A 142 4.08 17.82 20.41
C ASP A 142 5.30 17.49 19.53
N THR A 143 5.25 16.44 18.76
CA THR A 143 6.36 16.00 17.89
C THR A 143 5.88 15.92 16.45
N GLU A 144 6.62 16.54 15.54
CA GLU A 144 6.31 16.52 14.11
C GLU A 144 6.56 15.13 13.51
N GLY A 145 5.80 14.80 12.47
CA GLY A 145 5.92 13.55 11.73
C GLY A 145 4.59 12.89 11.47
N VAL A 146 4.66 11.64 11.01
CA VAL A 146 3.51 10.80 10.69
C VAL A 146 3.29 9.78 11.79
N TYR A 147 2.04 9.67 12.22
CA TYR A 147 1.57 8.71 13.22
C TYR A 147 0.56 7.78 12.58
N VAL A 148 0.69 6.48 12.84
CA VAL A 148 -0.33 5.49 12.50
C VAL A 148 -0.96 4.98 13.79
N TYR A 149 -2.28 4.88 13.79
CA TYR A 149 -3.05 4.36 14.92
C TYR A 149 -4.09 3.36 14.46
N GLN A 150 -4.59 2.54 15.37
CA GLN A 150 -5.51 1.44 15.11
C GLN A 150 -6.62 1.36 16.13
N CYS A 151 -7.66 0.62 15.78
CA CYS A 151 -8.63 0.07 16.72
C CYS A 151 -8.26 -1.38 16.98
N ASP A 152 -7.91 -1.73 18.23
CA ASP A 152 -7.42 -3.07 18.56
C ASP A 152 -8.40 -4.20 18.19
N PRO A 153 -9.72 -4.13 18.50
CA PRO A 153 -10.65 -5.17 18.09
C PRO A 153 -10.80 -5.34 16.59
N HIS A 154 -10.54 -4.28 15.80
CA HIS A 154 -10.84 -4.26 14.37
C HIS A 154 -9.60 -4.10 13.47
N VAL A 155 -8.40 -4.35 14.01
CA VAL A 155 -7.15 -4.27 13.23
C VAL A 155 -7.17 -5.20 12.00
N MET A 156 -7.76 -6.40 12.13
CA MET A 156 -7.88 -7.33 11.00
C MET A 156 -8.79 -6.82 9.87
N MET A 157 -9.67 -5.85 10.17
CA MET A 157 -10.51 -5.16 9.18
C MET A 157 -9.86 -3.88 8.65
N ALA A 158 -8.59 -3.64 9.01
CA ALA A 158 -7.86 -2.43 8.72
C ALA A 158 -8.57 -1.16 9.25
N MET A 159 -9.14 -1.23 10.47
CA MET A 159 -9.59 -0.02 11.16
C MET A 159 -8.40 0.72 11.71
N ILE A 160 -7.84 1.57 10.88
CA ILE A 160 -6.64 2.36 11.10
C ILE A 160 -6.87 3.81 10.72
N GLY A 161 -6.02 4.68 11.21
CA GLY A 161 -5.95 6.07 10.75
C GLY A 161 -4.52 6.58 10.72
N VAL A 162 -4.34 7.71 10.05
CA VAL A 162 -3.03 8.34 9.85
C VAL A 162 -3.13 9.82 10.17
N ILE A 163 -2.20 10.31 10.98
CA ILE A 163 -2.07 11.72 11.33
C ILE A 163 -0.72 12.23 10.83
N GLN A 164 -0.72 13.35 10.14
CA GLN A 164 0.50 14.11 9.89
C GLN A 164 0.49 15.34 10.81
N VAL A 165 1.54 15.50 11.60
CA VAL A 165 1.79 16.65 12.46
C VAL A 165 2.93 17.46 11.86
N GLY A 166 2.69 18.69 11.42
CA GLY A 166 3.71 19.51 10.77
C GLY A 166 4.38 18.79 9.60
N ASP A 167 5.72 18.75 9.60
CA ASP A 167 6.50 18.08 8.55
C ASP A 167 6.54 16.56 8.72
N PRO A 168 6.35 15.76 7.65
CA PRO A 168 6.30 14.28 7.71
C PRO A 168 7.71 13.66 7.77
N ILE A 169 8.51 14.01 8.78
CA ILE A 169 9.94 13.72 8.88
C ILE A 169 10.30 12.22 8.89
N ASN A 170 9.37 11.34 9.27
CA ASN A 170 9.53 9.89 9.35
C ASN A 170 8.73 9.13 8.28
N MET A 171 8.34 9.79 7.19
CA MET A 171 7.46 9.18 6.17
C MET A 171 8.05 7.89 5.57
N GLU A 172 9.35 7.85 5.30
CA GLU A 172 9.98 6.68 4.68
C GLU A 172 10.03 5.49 5.65
N GLU A 173 10.26 5.75 6.93
CA GLU A 173 10.18 4.73 7.98
C GLU A 173 8.76 4.16 8.11
N ILE A 174 7.74 5.04 8.08
CA ILE A 174 6.34 4.64 8.13
C ILE A 174 5.96 3.80 6.91
N LYS A 175 6.35 4.21 5.70
CA LYS A 175 6.10 3.43 4.47
C LYS A 175 6.75 2.05 4.53
N LYS A 176 7.97 1.97 5.06
CA LYS A 176 8.66 0.69 5.24
C LYS A 176 7.94 -0.19 6.27
N ALA A 177 7.60 0.36 7.44
CA ALA A 177 6.90 -0.37 8.50
C ALA A 177 5.50 -0.82 8.05
N SER A 178 4.81 -0.03 7.21
CA SER A 178 3.48 -0.35 6.71
C SER A 178 3.44 -1.64 5.89
N GLN A 179 4.54 -2.02 5.23
CA GLN A 179 4.62 -3.25 4.45
C GLN A 179 4.46 -4.49 5.33
N ASP A 180 5.10 -4.50 6.49
CA ASP A 180 4.98 -5.60 7.45
C ASP A 180 3.65 -5.49 8.22
N TYR A 181 3.26 -4.27 8.60
CA TYR A 181 2.05 -4.02 9.37
C TYR A 181 0.77 -4.44 8.63
N ARG A 182 0.69 -4.23 7.32
CA ARG A 182 -0.46 -4.65 6.49
C ARG A 182 -0.72 -6.15 6.52
N SER A 183 0.26 -6.98 6.89
CA SER A 183 0.08 -8.43 7.04
C SER A 183 -0.92 -8.80 8.14
N LYS A 184 -1.21 -7.88 9.06
CA LYS A 184 -2.24 -8.04 10.10
C LYS A 184 -3.68 -7.89 9.56
N PHE A 185 -3.83 -7.36 8.34
CA PHE A 185 -5.14 -7.08 7.75
C PHE A 185 -5.63 -8.27 6.94
N VAL A 186 -6.83 -8.73 7.24
CA VAL A 186 -7.54 -9.75 6.47
C VAL A 186 -8.43 -9.10 5.40
N MET A 187 -8.86 -7.87 5.66
CA MET A 187 -9.71 -7.07 4.77
C MET A 187 -9.09 -5.69 4.57
N ASN A 188 -9.33 -5.08 3.42
CA ASN A 188 -8.95 -3.69 3.10
C ASN A 188 -7.44 -3.42 3.29
N ALA A 189 -6.58 -4.38 2.94
CA ALA A 189 -5.13 -4.28 3.16
C ALA A 189 -4.48 -3.08 2.43
N GLU A 190 -5.11 -2.59 1.37
CA GLU A 190 -4.70 -1.40 0.61
C GLU A 190 -4.99 -0.08 1.34
N ARG A 191 -5.80 -0.11 2.41
CA ARG A 191 -6.25 1.09 3.11
C ARG A 191 -5.09 1.92 3.66
N ILE A 192 -4.05 1.27 4.20
CA ILE A 192 -2.89 1.97 4.75
C ILE A 192 -2.11 2.72 3.65
N ASP A 193 -1.89 2.08 2.50
CA ASP A 193 -1.19 2.71 1.36
C ASP A 193 -2.03 3.89 0.83
N ASN A 194 -3.34 3.71 0.71
CA ASN A 194 -4.27 4.75 0.28
C ASN A 194 -4.28 5.95 1.22
N TYR A 195 -4.14 5.74 2.53
CA TYR A 195 -4.09 6.81 3.52
C TYR A 195 -2.75 7.54 3.50
N LEU A 196 -1.64 6.81 3.46
CA LEU A 196 -0.30 7.41 3.35
C LEU A 196 -0.12 8.22 2.05
N ASN A 197 -0.76 7.79 0.97
CA ASN A 197 -0.72 8.51 -0.30
C ASN A 197 -1.54 9.83 -0.29
N GLN A 198 -2.36 10.09 0.73
CA GLN A 198 -3.10 11.35 0.88
C GLN A 198 -2.30 12.43 1.63
N LEU A 199 -1.17 12.09 2.24
CA LEU A 199 -0.22 13.00 2.87
C LEU A 199 0.83 13.57 1.88
#